data_dd9beef462a3c7c15d63c5cfc6bca243
#
_entry.id   dd9beef462a3c7c15d63c5cfc6bca243
#
_cell.length_a   1.000
_cell.length_b   1.000
_cell.length_c   1.000
_cell.angle_alpha   90.00
_cell.angle_beta   90.00
_cell.angle_gamma   90.00
#
_symmetry.space_group_name_H-M   'P 1'
#
loop_
_entity.id
_entity.type
_entity.pdbx_description
1 polymer ?
#
loop_
_entity_poly.entity_id
_entity_poly.type
_entity_poly.pdbx_seq_one_letter_code
_entity_poly.pdbx_strand_id
1 'polypeptide(L)'
;MAATSLTVRPELGTRRRWAVLAICALSMLLVGLDTTIVNVGLPAIRRGLGVGTRSLEWVPDAYTVILASLLISAGALADRLGRRRVFRWGLVVFGVASVACAVAPSLGALVAARAVQGIGASMLNPVALAIVVNAMPDPRERVQAIGIWASVFGLSMAAGPVAGGALITAFGWRSVFWMNVPVIVAALVLTARFVPESRAPRARRLDLPGQVLLTVVVSLCVAVLIEGPRIGWASYPAWAAYVVAAAAAGGFVAVERRRREPLMELGLFRRPAFATAVLGAVAVFVALTVSLLLTTLYLQHGHGWTPLAAGTATLPLALGTIVCAPLSGRLAGRYGARRPLLLAGAFLTVGGLSLVDLRPDPDLRQLLPAYLLIGIGFGFANAPITNTAVSGLPPARAGVAGAITSTARQIGSAIGIAVAGGLVAEVGPAGLARASRPGWFLVAACGLFLFVVAHAARQAAPSGPASARAARSRV
;
A
#
# COMPACT_ATOMS: atom_id res chain seq x y z
N MET A 1 -49.47 9.98 -5.60
CA MET A 1 -48.22 10.52 -6.16
C MET A 1 -47.57 11.38 -5.08
N ALA A 2 -46.68 10.81 -4.31
CA ALA A 2 -45.89 11.55 -3.32
C ALA A 2 -44.54 11.86 -3.98
N ALA A 3 -44.32 13.12 -4.30
CA ALA A 3 -43.07 13.63 -4.80
C ALA A 3 -42.01 13.47 -3.70
N THR A 4 -41.11 12.53 -3.85
CA THR A 4 -39.95 12.37 -2.99
C THR A 4 -39.08 13.61 -3.18
N SER A 5 -39.15 14.52 -2.22
CA SER A 5 -38.30 15.71 -2.17
C SER A 5 -36.85 15.23 -2.12
N LEU A 6 -36.14 15.35 -3.25
CA LEU A 6 -34.69 15.30 -3.31
C LEU A 6 -34.18 16.42 -2.39
N THR A 7 -33.82 16.10 -1.17
CA THR A 7 -33.09 17.02 -0.30
C THR A 7 -31.80 17.41 -1.02
N VAL A 8 -31.81 18.52 -1.70
CA VAL A 8 -30.63 19.17 -2.28
C VAL A 8 -29.67 19.43 -1.10
N ARG A 9 -28.63 18.63 -0.99
CA ARG A 9 -27.59 18.89 0.01
C ARG A 9 -26.96 20.23 -0.33
N PRO A 10 -26.81 21.15 0.64
CA PRO A 10 -26.18 22.44 0.37
C PRO A 10 -24.76 22.16 -0.20
N GLU A 11 -24.50 22.71 -1.38
CA GLU A 11 -23.19 22.58 -2.01
C GLU A 11 -22.13 23.21 -1.10
N LEU A 12 -21.10 22.44 -0.80
CA LEU A 12 -19.97 22.94 -0.03
C LEU A 12 -19.29 24.06 -0.84
N GLY A 13 -19.05 25.20 -0.22
CA GLY A 13 -18.25 26.25 -0.84
C GLY A 13 -16.85 25.75 -1.21
N THR A 14 -16.26 26.29 -2.26
CA THR A 14 -14.98 25.85 -2.83
C THR A 14 -13.88 25.73 -1.77
N ARG A 15 -13.73 26.71 -0.88
CA ARG A 15 -12.73 26.67 0.22
C ARG A 15 -12.94 25.46 1.14
N ARG A 16 -14.18 25.13 1.46
CA ARG A 16 -14.49 23.99 2.33
C ARG A 16 -14.22 22.65 1.65
N ARG A 17 -14.46 22.53 0.34
CA ARG A 17 -14.14 21.32 -0.45
C ARG A 17 -12.64 21.02 -0.43
N TRP A 18 -11.81 22.04 -0.67
CA TRP A 18 -10.36 21.90 -0.62
C TRP A 18 -9.83 21.66 0.79
N ALA A 19 -10.45 22.20 1.83
CA ALA A 19 -10.12 21.86 3.22
C ALA A 19 -10.42 20.39 3.53
N VAL A 20 -11.54 19.83 3.04
CA VAL A 20 -11.85 18.40 3.17
C VAL A 20 -10.78 17.54 2.48
N LEU A 21 -10.34 17.92 1.28
CA LEU A 21 -9.23 17.24 0.60
C LEU A 21 -7.95 17.27 1.45
N ALA A 22 -7.57 18.42 1.97
CA ALA A 22 -6.35 18.56 2.79
C ALA A 22 -6.40 17.67 4.05
N ILE A 23 -7.56 17.60 4.74
CA ILE A 23 -7.77 16.74 5.91
C ILE A 23 -7.66 15.26 5.55
N CYS A 24 -8.26 14.84 4.44
CA CYS A 24 -8.17 13.47 3.94
C CYS A 24 -6.74 13.14 3.46
N ALA A 25 -6.03 14.10 2.85
CA ALA A 25 -4.65 13.95 2.44
C ALA A 25 -3.70 13.80 3.64
N LEU A 26 -4.00 14.47 4.76
CA LEU A 26 -3.23 14.33 6.00
C LEU A 26 -3.28 12.90 6.56
N SER A 27 -4.43 12.22 6.49
CA SER A 27 -4.53 10.82 6.90
C SER A 27 -3.75 9.89 5.96
N MET A 28 -3.72 10.20 4.66
CA MET A 28 -2.91 9.46 3.68
C MET A 28 -1.42 9.63 3.92
N LEU A 29 -1.01 10.87 4.22
CA LEU A 29 0.36 11.18 4.61
C LEU A 29 0.77 10.37 5.86
N LEU A 30 -0.08 10.34 6.88
CA LEU A 30 0.14 9.61 8.13
C LEU A 30 0.36 8.12 7.89
N VAL A 31 -0.58 7.45 7.19
CA VAL A 31 -0.51 6.02 6.89
C VAL A 31 0.70 5.68 6.02
N GLY A 32 0.99 6.52 5.03
CA GLY A 32 2.15 6.33 4.16
C GLY A 32 3.49 6.51 4.87
N LEU A 33 3.60 7.53 5.74
CA LEU A 33 4.77 7.73 6.60
C LEU A 33 4.96 6.55 7.54
N ASP A 34 3.91 6.15 8.27
CA ASP A 34 3.97 5.06 9.24
C ASP A 34 4.46 3.74 8.60
N THR A 35 4.03 3.46 7.38
CA THR A 35 4.44 2.25 6.64
C THR A 35 5.94 2.25 6.33
N THR A 36 6.56 3.39 6.07
CA THR A 36 7.97 3.48 5.64
C THR A 36 8.93 3.83 6.79
N ILE A 37 8.51 4.65 7.73
CA ILE A 37 9.29 5.05 8.91
C ILE A 37 9.70 3.84 9.75
N VAL A 38 8.79 2.89 9.97
CA VAL A 38 9.04 1.71 10.79
C VAL A 38 10.16 0.85 10.20
N ASN A 39 10.24 0.73 8.86
CA ASN A 39 11.32 -0.01 8.21
C ASN A 39 12.71 0.55 8.54
N VAL A 40 12.85 1.88 8.55
CA VAL A 40 14.10 2.56 8.95
C VAL A 40 14.39 2.35 10.44
N GLY A 41 13.34 2.21 11.25
CA GLY A 41 13.41 2.01 12.69
C GLY A 41 13.79 0.61 13.14
N LEU A 42 13.64 -0.42 12.29
CA LEU A 42 13.82 -1.82 12.67
C LEU A 42 15.16 -2.10 13.38
N PRO A 43 16.32 -1.61 12.91
CA PRO A 43 17.59 -1.81 13.61
C PRO A 43 17.63 -1.16 15.00
N ALA A 44 16.99 -0.01 15.17
CA ALA A 44 16.90 0.67 16.47
C ALA A 44 15.92 -0.04 17.43
N ILE A 45 14.79 -0.55 16.94
CA ILE A 45 13.84 -1.38 17.69
C ILE A 45 14.53 -2.66 18.17
N ARG A 46 15.31 -3.33 17.29
CA ARG A 46 16.10 -4.52 17.63
C ARG A 46 16.99 -4.28 18.82
N ARG A 47 17.80 -3.22 18.77
CA ARG A 47 18.72 -2.86 19.87
C ARG A 47 17.95 -2.49 21.14
N GLY A 48 16.86 -1.74 21.01
CA GLY A 48 16.08 -1.25 22.14
C GLY A 48 15.28 -2.31 22.88
N LEU A 49 14.87 -3.38 22.19
CA LEU A 49 14.10 -4.50 22.77
C LEU A 49 14.94 -5.78 22.95
N GLY A 50 16.19 -5.82 22.50
CA GLY A 50 17.08 -6.98 22.65
C GLY A 50 16.63 -8.23 21.90
N VAL A 51 16.00 -8.07 20.72
CA VAL A 51 15.37 -9.16 19.97
C VAL A 51 16.10 -9.51 18.67
N GLY A 52 15.88 -10.72 18.14
CA GLY A 52 16.46 -11.16 16.89
C GLY A 52 15.87 -10.44 15.67
N THR A 53 16.62 -10.37 14.56
CA THR A 53 16.21 -9.67 13.33
C THR A 53 14.91 -10.22 12.75
N ARG A 54 14.75 -11.53 12.68
CA ARG A 54 13.57 -12.20 12.11
C ARG A 54 12.27 -11.86 12.84
N SER A 55 12.31 -11.85 14.18
CA SER A 55 11.12 -11.51 14.98
C SER A 55 10.64 -10.08 14.76
N LEU A 56 11.51 -9.19 14.26
CA LEU A 56 11.17 -7.80 13.94
C LEU A 56 10.31 -7.68 12.69
N GLU A 57 10.33 -8.65 11.78
CA GLU A 57 9.50 -8.65 10.56
C GLU A 57 8.01 -8.60 10.91
N TRP A 58 7.64 -9.16 12.07
CA TRP A 58 6.26 -9.08 12.58
C TRP A 58 5.82 -7.65 12.92
N VAL A 59 6.73 -6.70 13.16
CA VAL A 59 6.35 -5.33 13.51
C VAL A 59 5.68 -4.61 12.34
N PRO A 60 6.26 -4.53 11.13
CA PRO A 60 5.56 -3.98 9.97
C PRO A 60 4.48 -4.94 9.43
N ASP A 61 4.68 -6.26 9.49
CA ASP A 61 3.77 -7.21 8.85
C ASP A 61 2.45 -7.36 9.61
N ALA A 62 2.42 -7.35 10.94
CA ALA A 62 1.18 -7.37 11.71
C ALA A 62 0.26 -6.19 11.32
N TYR A 63 0.82 -5.01 11.14
CA TYR A 63 0.09 -3.84 10.65
C TYR A 63 -0.40 -4.04 9.21
N THR A 64 0.49 -4.45 8.30
CA THR A 64 0.22 -4.54 6.86
C THR A 64 -0.81 -5.63 6.54
N VAL A 65 -0.71 -6.78 7.19
CA VAL A 65 -1.65 -7.91 7.03
C VAL A 65 -3.07 -7.51 7.47
N ILE A 66 -3.20 -6.92 8.67
CA ILE A 66 -4.50 -6.49 9.18
C ILE A 66 -5.08 -5.36 8.32
N LEU A 67 -4.24 -4.37 7.96
CA LEU A 67 -4.64 -3.30 7.04
C LEU A 67 -5.15 -3.87 5.71
N ALA A 68 -4.39 -4.77 5.07
CA ALA A 68 -4.75 -5.39 3.80
C ALA A 68 -6.09 -6.13 3.87
N SER A 69 -6.24 -6.93 4.92
CA SER A 69 -7.41 -7.78 5.11
C SER A 69 -8.69 -6.96 5.31
N LEU A 70 -8.63 -5.89 6.12
CA LEU A 70 -9.82 -5.13 6.52
C LEU A 70 -10.19 -3.98 5.58
N LEU A 71 -9.34 -3.64 4.60
CA LEU A 71 -9.49 -2.44 3.78
C LEU A 71 -10.81 -2.39 3.00
N ILE A 72 -11.26 -3.52 2.45
CA ILE A 72 -12.51 -3.61 1.70
C ILE A 72 -13.72 -3.51 2.65
N SER A 73 -13.67 -4.21 3.78
CA SER A 73 -14.75 -4.20 4.78
C SER A 73 -14.91 -2.85 5.44
N ALA A 74 -13.82 -2.13 5.68
CA ALA A 74 -13.86 -0.77 6.24
C ALA A 74 -14.57 0.23 5.30
N GLY A 75 -14.39 0.08 3.98
CA GLY A 75 -15.16 0.84 2.99
C GLY A 75 -16.66 0.55 3.06
N ALA A 76 -17.05 -0.72 3.12
CA ALA A 76 -18.44 -1.13 3.25
C ALA A 76 -19.06 -0.65 4.59
N LEU A 77 -18.29 -0.70 5.68
CA LEU A 77 -18.69 -0.18 6.99
C LEU A 77 -18.97 1.32 6.94
N ALA A 78 -18.10 2.07 6.27
CA ALA A 78 -18.24 3.52 6.11
C ALA A 78 -19.48 3.91 5.29
N ASP A 79 -19.80 3.14 4.26
CA ASP A 79 -20.99 3.35 3.44
C ASP A 79 -22.28 3.13 4.24
N ARG A 80 -22.27 2.23 5.23
CA ARG A 80 -23.42 1.93 6.11
C ARG A 80 -23.55 2.89 7.28
N LEU A 81 -22.49 3.08 8.04
CA LEU A 81 -22.53 3.81 9.32
C LEU A 81 -22.31 5.31 9.17
N GLY A 82 -21.74 5.71 8.02
CA GLY A 82 -21.36 7.08 7.74
C GLY A 82 -19.85 7.25 7.63
N ARG A 83 -19.42 7.90 6.55
CA ARG A 83 -18.01 8.02 6.18
C ARG A 83 -17.21 8.84 7.18
N ARG A 84 -17.74 10.00 7.62
CA ARG A 84 -17.11 10.83 8.64
C ARG A 84 -16.98 10.10 9.97
N ARG A 85 -18.02 9.37 10.37
CA ARG A 85 -18.02 8.60 11.64
C ARG A 85 -16.94 7.52 11.62
N VAL A 86 -16.91 6.69 10.58
CA VAL A 86 -15.92 5.60 10.47
C VAL A 86 -14.51 6.16 10.32
N PHE A 87 -14.31 7.24 9.58
CA PHE A 87 -13.02 7.93 9.47
C PHE A 87 -12.51 8.41 10.85
N ARG A 88 -13.38 9.00 11.67
CA ARG A 88 -13.02 9.39 13.05
C ARG A 88 -12.67 8.20 13.93
N TRP A 89 -13.41 7.11 13.85
CA TRP A 89 -13.05 5.88 14.55
C TRP A 89 -11.69 5.36 14.11
N GLY A 90 -11.40 5.37 12.82
CA GLY A 90 -10.09 5.01 12.29
C GLY A 90 -8.97 5.86 12.89
N LEU A 91 -9.14 7.18 12.95
CA LEU A 91 -8.18 8.10 13.57
C LEU A 91 -7.98 7.80 15.07
N VAL A 92 -9.06 7.57 15.82
CA VAL A 92 -8.97 7.26 17.25
C VAL A 92 -8.25 5.94 17.48
N VAL A 93 -8.66 4.86 16.78
CA VAL A 93 -8.03 3.54 16.91
C VAL A 93 -6.55 3.61 16.54
N PHE A 94 -6.23 4.27 15.42
CA PHE A 94 -4.85 4.46 14.97
C PHE A 94 -4.02 5.25 16.00
N GLY A 95 -4.61 6.30 16.60
CA GLY A 95 -3.95 7.15 17.61
C GLY A 95 -3.66 6.40 18.90
N VAL A 96 -4.67 5.71 19.45
CA VAL A 96 -4.51 4.91 20.68
C VAL A 96 -3.47 3.81 20.45
N ALA A 97 -3.54 3.11 19.31
CA ALA A 97 -2.56 2.10 18.95
C ALA A 97 -1.14 2.68 18.74
N SER A 98 -1.01 3.90 18.20
CA SER A 98 0.29 4.58 18.09
C SER A 98 0.90 4.86 19.47
N VAL A 99 0.10 5.32 20.43
CA VAL A 99 0.54 5.47 21.83
C VAL A 99 0.98 4.12 22.41
N ALA A 100 0.17 3.07 22.21
CA ALA A 100 0.52 1.73 22.67
C ALA A 100 1.83 1.21 22.05
N CYS A 101 2.08 1.47 20.77
CA CYS A 101 3.37 1.17 20.13
C CYS A 101 4.53 1.94 20.78
N ALA A 102 4.34 3.24 21.03
CA ALA A 102 5.37 4.09 21.61
C ALA A 102 5.79 3.67 23.03
N VAL A 103 4.86 3.14 23.83
CA VAL A 103 5.13 2.69 25.20
C VAL A 103 5.34 1.17 25.33
N ALA A 104 5.38 0.43 24.22
CA ALA A 104 5.49 -1.02 24.23
C ALA A 104 6.75 -1.50 24.97
N PRO A 105 6.59 -2.37 26.00
CA PRO A 105 7.71 -2.89 26.80
C PRO A 105 8.39 -4.10 26.17
N SER A 106 7.73 -4.77 25.23
CA SER A 106 8.22 -5.99 24.58
C SER A 106 7.82 -6.05 23.10
N LEU A 107 8.48 -6.92 22.35
CA LEU A 107 8.15 -7.15 20.94
C LEU A 107 6.69 -7.63 20.77
N GLY A 108 6.22 -8.56 21.60
CA GLY A 108 4.84 -9.05 21.53
C GLY A 108 3.81 -7.95 21.73
N ALA A 109 4.04 -7.04 22.71
CA ALA A 109 3.19 -5.87 22.93
C ALA A 109 3.22 -4.92 21.73
N LEU A 110 4.41 -4.69 21.13
CA LEU A 110 4.55 -3.85 19.94
C LEU A 110 3.80 -4.45 18.74
N VAL A 111 3.96 -5.75 18.48
CA VAL A 111 3.28 -6.47 17.38
C VAL A 111 1.75 -6.42 17.56
N ALA A 112 1.26 -6.66 18.78
CA ALA A 112 -0.17 -6.56 19.09
C ALA A 112 -0.70 -5.13 18.85
N ALA A 113 0.02 -4.12 19.32
CA ALA A 113 -0.34 -2.72 19.10
C ALA A 113 -0.32 -2.35 17.61
N ARG A 114 0.64 -2.87 16.82
CA ARG A 114 0.71 -2.72 15.36
C ARG A 114 -0.50 -3.35 14.66
N ALA A 115 -0.95 -4.53 15.10
CA ALA A 115 -2.16 -5.16 14.57
C ALA A 115 -3.39 -4.25 14.80
N VAL A 116 -3.55 -3.69 16.01
CA VAL A 116 -4.63 -2.74 16.30
C VAL A 116 -4.49 -1.46 15.47
N GLN A 117 -3.27 -0.96 15.26
CA GLN A 117 -3.02 0.20 14.41
C GLN A 117 -3.42 -0.07 12.95
N GLY A 118 -3.21 -1.31 12.45
CA GLY A 118 -3.68 -1.77 11.14
C GLY A 118 -5.21 -1.72 11.00
N ILE A 119 -5.97 -2.04 12.06
CA ILE A 119 -7.44 -1.86 12.08
C ILE A 119 -7.79 -0.39 11.85
N GLY A 120 -7.17 0.53 12.60
CA GLY A 120 -7.39 1.96 12.44
C GLY A 120 -7.07 2.45 11.02
N ALA A 121 -5.90 2.06 10.50
CA ALA A 121 -5.43 2.44 9.16
C ALA A 121 -6.37 1.95 8.04
N SER A 122 -6.96 0.76 8.18
CA SER A 122 -7.90 0.21 7.19
C SER A 122 -9.14 1.11 7.00
N MET A 123 -9.54 1.83 8.05
CA MET A 123 -10.67 2.76 8.04
C MET A 123 -10.30 4.15 7.48
N LEU A 124 -9.02 4.45 7.26
CA LEU A 124 -8.59 5.78 6.81
C LEU A 124 -8.60 5.90 5.29
N ASN A 125 -7.79 5.12 4.59
CA ASN A 125 -7.55 5.32 3.16
C ASN A 125 -8.78 5.20 2.26
N PRO A 126 -9.58 4.11 2.29
CA PRO A 126 -10.74 3.98 1.41
C PRO A 126 -11.84 4.98 1.77
N VAL A 127 -11.98 5.28 3.06
CA VAL A 127 -13.00 6.21 3.56
C VAL A 127 -12.63 7.65 3.20
N ALA A 128 -11.35 8.03 3.34
CA ALA A 128 -10.86 9.35 2.93
C ALA A 128 -11.11 9.60 1.43
N LEU A 129 -10.78 8.63 0.58
CA LEU A 129 -11.04 8.74 -0.86
C LEU A 129 -12.55 8.89 -1.15
N ALA A 130 -13.39 8.12 -0.47
CA ALA A 130 -14.84 8.22 -0.62
C ALA A 130 -15.40 9.58 -0.15
N ILE A 131 -14.82 10.16 0.91
CA ILE A 131 -15.16 11.51 1.38
C ILE A 131 -14.77 12.56 0.33
N VAL A 132 -13.54 12.48 -0.21
CA VAL A 132 -13.03 13.40 -1.24
C VAL A 132 -13.90 13.35 -2.49
N VAL A 133 -14.19 12.15 -3.01
CA VAL A 133 -15.03 11.96 -4.21
C VAL A 133 -16.43 12.53 -4.01
N ASN A 134 -17.01 12.37 -2.81
CA ASN A 134 -18.34 12.91 -2.50
C ASN A 134 -18.34 14.42 -2.27
N ALA A 135 -17.22 15.00 -1.84
CA ALA A 135 -17.09 16.45 -1.65
C ALA A 135 -16.85 17.21 -2.95
N MET A 136 -16.44 16.54 -4.04
CA MET A 136 -16.11 17.13 -5.35
C MET A 136 -17.19 16.77 -6.38
N PRO A 137 -18.25 17.58 -6.56
CA PRO A 137 -19.32 17.31 -7.52
C PRO A 137 -18.85 17.48 -8.97
N ASP A 138 -18.01 18.47 -9.26
CA ASP A 138 -17.45 18.67 -10.60
C ASP A 138 -16.47 17.56 -10.96
N PRO A 139 -16.64 16.87 -12.11
CA PRO A 139 -15.73 15.84 -12.58
C PRO A 139 -14.28 16.30 -12.74
N ARG A 140 -14.03 17.54 -13.15
CA ARG A 140 -12.67 18.10 -13.33
C ARG A 140 -12.00 18.34 -11.98
N GLU A 141 -12.70 18.96 -11.02
CA GLU A 141 -12.22 19.13 -9.65
C GLU A 141 -11.95 17.79 -8.98
N ARG A 142 -12.81 16.80 -9.21
CA ARG A 142 -12.64 15.43 -8.67
C ARG A 142 -11.37 14.75 -9.18
N VAL A 143 -11.10 14.82 -10.47
CA VAL A 143 -9.86 14.26 -11.06
C VAL A 143 -8.63 14.93 -10.47
N GLN A 144 -8.67 16.27 -10.33
CA GLN A 144 -7.57 17.02 -9.72
C GLN A 144 -7.38 16.65 -8.25
N ALA A 145 -8.46 16.55 -7.47
CA ALA A 145 -8.41 16.17 -6.07
C ALA A 145 -7.84 14.76 -5.85
N ILE A 146 -8.26 13.79 -6.68
CA ILE A 146 -7.71 12.43 -6.65
C ILE A 146 -6.23 12.43 -7.01
N GLY A 147 -5.82 13.26 -7.99
CA GLY A 147 -4.41 13.40 -8.37
C GLY A 147 -3.55 13.95 -7.23
N ILE A 148 -4.01 15.01 -6.54
CA ILE A 148 -3.33 15.58 -5.37
C ILE A 148 -3.26 14.54 -4.23
N TRP A 149 -4.37 13.85 -3.94
CA TRP A 149 -4.43 12.81 -2.92
C TRP A 149 -3.44 11.69 -3.18
N ALA A 150 -3.33 11.22 -4.43
CA ALA A 150 -2.35 10.21 -4.83
C ALA A 150 -0.90 10.71 -4.73
N SER A 151 -0.65 11.99 -5.03
CA SER A 151 0.69 12.60 -4.92
C SER A 151 1.15 12.68 -3.45
N VAL A 152 0.23 12.90 -2.51
CA VAL A 152 0.53 12.89 -1.07
C VAL A 152 1.01 11.53 -0.61
N PHE A 153 0.48 10.43 -1.17
CA PHE A 153 0.99 9.09 -0.88
C PHE A 153 2.45 8.95 -1.34
N GLY A 154 2.78 9.37 -2.55
CA GLY A 154 4.15 9.38 -3.04
C GLY A 154 5.09 10.22 -2.14
N LEU A 155 4.62 11.40 -1.73
CA LEU A 155 5.36 12.27 -0.82
C LEU A 155 5.60 11.60 0.55
N SER A 156 4.59 10.91 1.10
CA SER A 156 4.72 10.23 2.38
C SER A 156 5.72 9.07 2.34
N MET A 157 5.70 8.30 1.26
CA MET A 157 6.67 7.21 1.02
C MET A 157 8.10 7.75 0.97
N ALA A 158 8.27 8.92 0.37
CA ALA A 158 9.54 9.60 0.23
C ALA A 158 10.04 10.23 1.53
N ALA A 159 9.14 10.89 2.25
CA ALA A 159 9.48 11.59 3.48
C ALA A 159 9.74 10.63 4.65
N GLY A 160 9.15 9.43 4.62
CA GLY A 160 9.23 8.45 5.71
C GLY A 160 10.65 8.12 6.15
N PRO A 161 11.54 7.66 5.26
CA PRO A 161 12.91 7.32 5.63
C PRO A 161 13.69 8.50 6.23
N VAL A 162 13.52 9.71 5.68
CA VAL A 162 14.22 10.91 6.15
C VAL A 162 13.67 11.37 7.49
N ALA A 163 12.34 11.53 7.60
CA ALA A 163 11.70 11.94 8.85
C ALA A 163 11.92 10.89 9.96
N GLY A 164 11.80 9.59 9.61
CA GLY A 164 12.09 8.50 10.53
C GLY A 164 13.53 8.49 10.99
N GLY A 165 14.47 8.65 10.06
CA GLY A 165 15.88 8.73 10.36
C GLY A 165 16.21 9.87 11.32
N ALA A 166 15.67 11.07 11.08
CA ALA A 166 15.82 12.23 11.93
C ALA A 166 15.25 12.01 13.34
N LEU A 167 14.01 11.53 13.42
CA LEU A 167 13.33 11.27 14.69
C LEU A 167 14.06 10.20 15.52
N ILE A 168 14.47 9.11 14.88
CA ILE A 168 15.16 8.00 15.56
C ILE A 168 16.52 8.43 16.07
N THR A 169 17.26 9.21 15.27
CA THR A 169 18.57 9.72 15.66
C THR A 169 18.47 10.69 16.84
N ALA A 170 17.44 11.56 16.86
CA ALA A 170 17.29 12.58 17.90
C ALA A 170 16.61 12.05 19.18
N PHE A 171 15.61 11.20 19.05
CA PHE A 171 14.69 10.82 20.16
C PHE A 171 14.50 9.31 20.32
N GLY A 172 15.21 8.49 19.56
CA GLY A 172 15.08 7.03 19.58
C GLY A 172 13.83 6.51 18.83
N TRP A 173 13.74 5.19 18.69
CA TRP A 173 12.73 4.52 17.85
C TRP A 173 11.27 4.77 18.29
N ARG A 174 11.02 5.03 19.56
CA ARG A 174 9.65 5.28 20.06
C ARG A 174 9.05 6.56 19.50
N SER A 175 9.87 7.52 19.12
CA SER A 175 9.45 8.81 18.57
C SER A 175 8.68 8.68 17.25
N VAL A 176 8.93 7.63 16.46
CA VAL A 176 8.22 7.42 15.19
C VAL A 176 6.73 7.15 15.39
N PHE A 177 6.36 6.59 16.54
CA PHE A 177 4.95 6.38 16.89
C PHE A 177 4.36 7.62 17.58
N TRP A 178 5.14 8.31 18.42
CA TRP A 178 4.71 9.55 19.07
C TRP A 178 4.38 10.65 18.07
N MET A 179 5.08 10.74 16.95
CA MET A 179 4.81 11.77 15.93
C MET A 179 3.41 11.66 15.32
N ASN A 180 2.80 10.47 15.34
CA ASN A 180 1.45 10.27 14.83
C ASN A 180 0.39 11.00 15.68
N VAL A 181 0.63 11.12 16.99
CA VAL A 181 -0.36 11.63 17.96
C VAL A 181 -0.79 13.09 17.65
N PRO A 182 0.11 14.06 17.52
CA PRO A 182 -0.29 15.44 17.21
C PRO A 182 -1.00 15.56 15.85
N VAL A 183 -0.56 14.77 14.86
CA VAL A 183 -1.19 14.76 13.53
C VAL A 183 -2.62 14.22 13.61
N ILE A 184 -2.84 13.17 14.39
CA ILE A 184 -4.16 12.54 14.59
C ILE A 184 -5.10 13.49 15.34
N VAL A 185 -4.62 14.14 16.40
CA VAL A 185 -5.41 15.13 17.15
C VAL A 185 -5.87 16.25 16.21
N ALA A 186 -4.94 16.81 15.42
CA ALA A 186 -5.28 17.81 14.42
C ALA A 186 -6.29 17.29 13.40
N ALA A 187 -6.09 16.09 12.85
CA ALA A 187 -7.01 15.47 11.90
C ALA A 187 -8.40 15.22 12.50
N LEU A 188 -8.51 14.80 13.77
CA LEU A 188 -9.78 14.62 14.47
C LEU A 188 -10.55 15.94 14.63
N VAL A 189 -9.87 16.99 15.10
CA VAL A 189 -10.47 18.33 15.27
C VAL A 189 -10.93 18.89 13.95
N LEU A 190 -10.08 18.84 12.92
CA LEU A 190 -10.39 19.34 11.59
C LEU A 190 -11.53 18.53 10.93
N THR A 191 -11.51 17.20 11.08
CA THR A 191 -12.61 16.34 10.59
C THR A 191 -13.93 16.66 11.29
N ALA A 192 -13.91 16.89 12.59
CA ALA A 192 -15.11 17.25 13.34
C ALA A 192 -15.72 18.58 12.86
N ARG A 193 -14.89 19.53 12.45
CA ARG A 193 -15.31 20.88 12.09
C ARG A 193 -15.69 21.04 10.61
N PHE A 194 -14.96 20.39 9.70
CA PHE A 194 -15.05 20.68 8.27
C PHE A 194 -15.65 19.56 7.43
N VAL A 195 -15.49 18.28 7.83
CA VAL A 195 -15.95 17.14 7.02
C VAL A 195 -17.45 16.90 7.27
N PRO A 196 -18.32 16.98 6.25
CA PRO A 196 -19.73 16.65 6.39
C PRO A 196 -19.94 15.13 6.51
N GLU A 197 -21.01 14.73 7.18
CA GLU A 197 -21.42 13.33 7.18
C GLU A 197 -21.99 12.93 5.82
N SER A 198 -21.61 11.75 5.33
CA SER A 198 -22.12 11.18 4.10
C SER A 198 -22.24 9.65 4.20
N ARG A 199 -23.24 9.09 3.50
CA ARG A 199 -23.50 7.64 3.43
C ARG A 199 -23.79 7.27 1.99
N ALA A 200 -23.56 6.01 1.65
CA ALA A 200 -23.96 5.51 0.35
C ALA A 200 -25.50 5.32 0.29
N PRO A 201 -26.16 5.66 -0.82
CA PRO A 201 -27.61 5.43 -0.97
C PRO A 201 -28.00 3.95 -0.86
N ARG A 202 -27.12 3.07 -1.33
CA ARG A 202 -27.22 1.61 -1.19
C ARG A 202 -25.95 1.10 -0.56
N ALA A 203 -25.99 0.82 0.74
CA ALA A 203 -24.85 0.31 1.47
C ALA A 203 -24.68 -1.20 1.24
N ARG A 204 -23.47 -1.63 0.93
CA ARG A 204 -23.13 -3.06 0.81
C ARG A 204 -23.24 -3.79 2.14
N ARG A 205 -23.60 -5.07 2.10
CA ARG A 205 -23.56 -5.92 3.28
C ARG A 205 -22.13 -6.29 3.64
N LEU A 206 -21.84 -6.41 4.94
CA LEU A 206 -20.55 -6.89 5.41
C LEU A 206 -20.50 -8.42 5.23
N ASP A 207 -19.47 -8.90 4.57
CA ASP A 207 -19.19 -10.33 4.44
C ASP A 207 -18.15 -10.75 5.50
N LEU A 208 -18.63 -10.97 6.73
CA LEU A 208 -17.77 -11.39 7.84
C LEU A 208 -17.08 -12.75 7.59
N PRO A 209 -17.76 -13.79 7.06
CA PRO A 209 -17.09 -15.05 6.74
C PRO A 209 -15.99 -14.90 5.71
N GLY A 210 -16.26 -14.21 4.58
CA GLY A 210 -15.24 -13.92 3.56
C GLY A 210 -14.08 -13.12 4.14
N GLN A 211 -14.37 -12.14 5.02
CA GLN A 211 -13.36 -11.33 5.69
C GLN A 211 -12.42 -12.15 6.58
N VAL A 212 -12.98 -13.05 7.42
CA VAL A 212 -12.18 -13.91 8.31
C VAL A 212 -11.30 -14.86 7.49
N LEU A 213 -11.88 -15.50 6.46
CA LEU A 213 -11.14 -16.42 5.59
C LEU A 213 -10.00 -15.72 4.86
N LEU A 214 -10.23 -14.52 4.30
CA LEU A 214 -9.18 -13.72 3.66
C LEU A 214 -8.06 -13.37 4.64
N THR A 215 -8.43 -12.95 5.86
CA THR A 215 -7.45 -12.63 6.91
C THR A 215 -6.59 -13.85 7.25
N VAL A 216 -7.21 -15.02 7.42
CA VAL A 216 -6.49 -16.28 7.71
C VAL A 216 -5.53 -16.62 6.57
N VAL A 217 -5.98 -16.57 5.32
CA VAL A 217 -5.12 -16.84 4.15
C VAL A 217 -3.90 -15.92 4.13
N VAL A 218 -4.12 -14.60 4.21
CA VAL A 218 -3.02 -13.62 4.13
C VAL A 218 -2.07 -13.78 5.30
N SER A 219 -2.60 -13.95 6.54
CA SER A 219 -1.79 -14.13 7.74
C SER A 219 -0.92 -15.37 7.68
N LEU A 220 -1.48 -16.52 7.25
CA LEU A 220 -0.73 -17.76 7.15
C LEU A 220 0.32 -17.72 6.03
N CYS A 221 0.00 -17.14 4.88
CA CYS A 221 0.99 -16.96 3.82
C CYS A 221 2.19 -16.13 4.29
N VAL A 222 1.94 -15.02 4.99
CA VAL A 222 3.01 -14.17 5.53
C VAL A 222 3.77 -14.88 6.64
N ALA A 223 3.06 -15.54 7.57
CA ALA A 223 3.70 -16.29 8.66
C ALA A 223 4.65 -17.39 8.15
N VAL A 224 4.26 -18.13 7.12
CA VAL A 224 5.11 -19.14 6.51
C VAL A 224 6.34 -18.53 5.84
N LEU A 225 6.19 -17.36 5.20
CA LEU A 225 7.33 -16.66 4.59
C LEU A 225 8.35 -16.20 5.65
N ILE A 226 7.88 -15.71 6.81
CA ILE A 226 8.72 -15.24 7.91
C ILE A 226 9.39 -16.42 8.64
N GLU A 227 8.60 -17.43 9.04
CA GLU A 227 9.06 -18.52 9.91
C GLU A 227 9.64 -19.71 9.14
N GLY A 228 9.27 -19.88 7.86
CA GLY A 228 9.66 -21.02 7.02
C GLY A 228 11.16 -21.30 6.98
N PRO A 229 12.05 -20.30 6.86
CA PRO A 229 13.50 -20.52 6.94
C PRO A 229 13.97 -21.14 8.27
N ARG A 230 13.28 -20.83 9.39
CA ARG A 230 13.62 -21.34 10.73
C ARG A 230 13.08 -22.75 10.99
N ILE A 231 11.77 -22.94 10.72
CA ILE A 231 11.09 -24.20 11.03
C ILE A 231 11.32 -25.27 9.95
N GLY A 232 11.85 -24.85 8.78
CA GLY A 232 11.95 -25.68 7.58
C GLY A 232 10.67 -25.66 6.75
N TRP A 233 10.83 -25.42 5.46
CA TRP A 233 9.70 -25.33 4.50
C TRP A 233 8.87 -26.62 4.38
N ALA A 234 9.48 -27.77 4.68
CA ALA A 234 8.85 -29.09 4.66
C ALA A 234 8.54 -29.64 6.06
N SER A 235 8.60 -28.81 7.10
CA SER A 235 8.28 -29.21 8.47
C SER A 235 6.78 -29.43 8.67
N TYR A 236 6.41 -30.20 9.69
CA TYR A 236 5.00 -30.41 10.05
C TYR A 236 4.24 -29.11 10.29
N PRO A 237 4.75 -28.10 11.05
CA PRO A 237 4.08 -26.82 11.19
C PRO A 237 3.88 -26.07 9.86
N ALA A 238 4.86 -26.13 8.94
CA ALA A 238 4.73 -25.51 7.61
C ALA A 238 3.64 -26.20 6.79
N TRP A 239 3.61 -27.52 6.76
CA TRP A 239 2.54 -28.28 6.09
C TRP A 239 1.17 -28.01 6.69
N ALA A 240 1.05 -27.95 8.03
CA ALA A 240 -0.20 -27.58 8.69
C ALA A 240 -0.68 -26.18 8.24
N ALA A 241 0.22 -25.20 8.17
CA ALA A 241 -0.09 -23.87 7.70
C ALA A 241 -0.52 -23.85 6.22
N TYR A 242 0.15 -24.62 5.33
CA TYR A 242 -0.26 -24.73 3.93
C TYR A 242 -1.65 -25.33 3.78
N VAL A 243 -1.95 -26.41 4.51
CA VAL A 243 -3.26 -27.06 4.48
C VAL A 243 -4.36 -26.12 4.97
N VAL A 244 -4.13 -25.44 6.09
CA VAL A 244 -5.12 -24.48 6.64
C VAL A 244 -5.29 -23.29 5.69
N ALA A 245 -4.21 -22.75 5.12
CA ALA A 245 -4.28 -21.66 4.15
C ALA A 245 -5.04 -22.09 2.88
N ALA A 246 -4.78 -23.30 2.36
CA ALA A 246 -5.49 -23.84 1.20
C ALA A 246 -6.97 -24.08 1.50
N ALA A 247 -7.30 -24.65 2.66
CA ALA A 247 -8.68 -24.84 3.11
C ALA A 247 -9.41 -23.50 3.29
N ALA A 248 -8.76 -22.51 3.90
CA ALA A 248 -9.32 -21.17 4.04
C ALA A 248 -9.52 -20.48 2.68
N ALA A 249 -8.58 -20.63 1.74
CA ALA A 249 -8.71 -20.10 0.39
C ALA A 249 -9.86 -20.77 -0.38
N GLY A 250 -9.98 -22.10 -0.29
CA GLY A 250 -11.11 -22.85 -0.84
C GLY A 250 -12.46 -22.43 -0.24
N GLY A 251 -12.49 -22.29 1.09
CA GLY A 251 -13.64 -21.77 1.83
C GLY A 251 -14.01 -20.34 1.43
N PHE A 252 -13.01 -19.45 1.27
CA PHE A 252 -13.19 -18.10 0.77
C PHE A 252 -13.86 -18.11 -0.62
N VAL A 253 -13.32 -18.88 -1.57
CA VAL A 253 -13.88 -18.98 -2.91
C VAL A 253 -15.30 -19.56 -2.88
N ALA A 254 -15.57 -20.54 -2.02
CA ALA A 254 -16.91 -21.15 -1.88
C ALA A 254 -17.93 -20.15 -1.30
N VAL A 255 -17.53 -19.37 -0.28
CA VAL A 255 -18.37 -18.32 0.32
C VAL A 255 -18.65 -17.22 -0.70
N GLU A 256 -17.61 -16.67 -1.35
CA GLU A 256 -17.73 -15.59 -2.34
C GLU A 256 -18.62 -15.96 -3.53
N ARG A 257 -18.58 -17.24 -4.00
CA ARG A 257 -19.43 -17.72 -5.09
C ARG A 257 -20.91 -17.83 -4.73
N ARG A 258 -21.23 -18.01 -3.43
CA ARG A 258 -22.61 -18.17 -2.95
C ARG A 258 -23.24 -16.87 -2.47
N ARG A 259 -22.44 -15.82 -2.23
CA ARG A 259 -22.92 -14.52 -1.74
C ARG A 259 -23.47 -13.67 -2.87
N ARG A 260 -24.60 -13.00 -2.61
CA ARG A 260 -25.19 -12.00 -3.54
C ARG A 260 -24.34 -10.72 -3.61
N GLU A 261 -23.70 -10.36 -2.52
CA GLU A 261 -22.81 -9.20 -2.40
C GLU A 261 -21.45 -9.69 -1.85
N PRO A 262 -20.57 -10.27 -2.69
CA PRO A 262 -19.30 -10.81 -2.25
C PRO A 262 -18.35 -9.68 -1.85
N LEU A 263 -17.39 -9.99 -0.93
CA LEU A 263 -16.29 -9.10 -0.57
C LEU A 263 -15.46 -8.77 -1.82
N MET A 264 -15.18 -9.81 -2.61
CA MET A 264 -14.36 -9.75 -3.81
C MET A 264 -15.07 -10.44 -4.99
N GLU A 265 -15.43 -9.68 -6.03
CA GLU A 265 -16.05 -10.24 -7.22
C GLU A 265 -15.04 -11.11 -8.00
N LEU A 266 -15.00 -12.42 -7.72
CA LEU A 266 -14.06 -13.36 -8.37
C LEU A 266 -14.17 -13.36 -9.90
N GLY A 267 -15.34 -13.01 -10.45
CA GLY A 267 -15.54 -12.86 -11.88
C GLY A 267 -14.66 -11.81 -12.55
N LEU A 268 -14.18 -10.81 -11.79
CA LEU A 268 -13.24 -9.79 -12.29
C LEU A 268 -11.89 -10.38 -12.69
N PHE A 269 -11.44 -11.43 -11.98
CA PHE A 269 -10.15 -12.09 -12.27
C PHE A 269 -10.15 -12.90 -13.57
N ARG A 270 -11.31 -13.17 -14.15
CA ARG A 270 -11.41 -13.75 -15.51
C ARG A 270 -11.03 -12.75 -16.61
N ARG A 271 -10.95 -11.45 -16.28
CA ARG A 271 -10.49 -10.42 -17.22
C ARG A 271 -8.97 -10.29 -17.11
N PRO A 272 -8.19 -10.61 -18.17
CA PRO A 272 -6.73 -10.59 -18.09
C PRO A 272 -6.16 -9.24 -17.63
N ALA A 273 -6.74 -8.13 -18.09
CA ALA A 273 -6.33 -6.80 -17.71
C ALA A 273 -6.48 -6.52 -16.21
N PHE A 274 -7.57 -7.00 -15.59
CA PHE A 274 -7.79 -6.87 -14.15
C PHE A 274 -6.82 -7.74 -13.36
N ALA A 275 -6.73 -9.04 -13.71
CA ALA A 275 -5.87 -9.98 -13.02
C ALA A 275 -4.40 -9.56 -13.06
N THR A 276 -3.90 -9.17 -14.25
CA THR A 276 -2.52 -8.71 -14.41
C THR A 276 -2.27 -7.38 -13.71
N ALA A 277 -3.24 -6.45 -13.63
CA ALA A 277 -3.11 -5.22 -12.88
C ALA A 277 -3.03 -5.48 -11.37
N VAL A 278 -3.83 -6.41 -10.83
CA VAL A 278 -3.78 -6.81 -9.41
C VAL A 278 -2.42 -7.43 -9.08
N LEU A 279 -1.94 -8.38 -9.90
CA LEU A 279 -0.61 -8.98 -9.73
C LEU A 279 0.51 -7.96 -9.92
N GLY A 280 0.35 -7.00 -10.85
CA GLY A 280 1.27 -5.89 -11.02
C GLY A 280 1.36 -5.00 -9.79
N ALA A 281 0.23 -4.76 -9.10
CA ALA A 281 0.20 -4.04 -7.85
C ALA A 281 0.98 -4.78 -6.75
N VAL A 282 0.82 -6.10 -6.64
CA VAL A 282 1.63 -6.95 -5.73
C VAL A 282 3.11 -6.81 -6.08
N ALA A 283 3.50 -7.04 -7.34
CA ALA A 283 4.89 -7.04 -7.78
C ALA A 283 5.60 -5.70 -7.50
N VAL A 284 4.94 -4.57 -7.81
CA VAL A 284 5.52 -3.23 -7.59
C VAL A 284 5.75 -2.95 -6.11
N PHE A 285 4.84 -3.38 -5.23
CA PHE A 285 4.99 -3.16 -3.79
C PHE A 285 5.96 -4.15 -3.15
N VAL A 286 6.08 -5.38 -3.66
CA VAL A 286 7.19 -6.30 -3.32
C VAL A 286 8.52 -5.62 -3.66
N ALA A 287 8.69 -5.13 -4.90
CA ALA A 287 9.92 -4.50 -5.33
C ALA A 287 10.29 -3.29 -4.47
N LEU A 288 9.31 -2.41 -4.17
CA LEU A 288 9.54 -1.22 -3.33
C LEU A 288 9.98 -1.62 -1.91
N THR A 289 9.25 -2.54 -1.28
CA THR A 289 9.48 -2.89 0.12
C THR A 289 10.77 -3.66 0.30
N VAL A 290 11.07 -4.60 -0.62
CA VAL A 290 12.38 -5.27 -0.68
C VAL A 290 13.51 -4.25 -0.81
N SER A 291 13.37 -3.27 -1.72
CA SER A 291 14.40 -2.25 -1.93
C SER A 291 14.63 -1.42 -0.67
N LEU A 292 13.56 -0.93 -0.02
CA LEU A 292 13.67 -0.11 1.18
C LEU A 292 14.27 -0.88 2.36
N LEU A 293 13.84 -2.13 2.57
CA LEU A 293 14.29 -2.91 3.72
C LEU A 293 15.73 -3.39 3.53
N LEU A 294 16.10 -3.93 2.37
CA LEU A 294 17.47 -4.33 2.08
C LEU A 294 18.44 -3.15 2.16
N THR A 295 18.05 -1.97 1.64
CA THR A 295 18.85 -0.75 1.77
C THR A 295 19.07 -0.38 3.23
N THR A 296 18.01 -0.39 4.03
CA THR A 296 18.07 -0.06 5.45
C THR A 296 19.01 -1.01 6.20
N LEU A 297 18.86 -2.31 5.98
CA LEU A 297 19.68 -3.33 6.65
C LEU A 297 21.13 -3.28 6.17
N TYR A 298 21.37 -3.10 4.87
CA TYR A 298 22.73 -2.98 4.33
C TYR A 298 23.47 -1.75 4.90
N LEU A 299 22.85 -0.58 4.90
CA LEU A 299 23.50 0.67 5.38
C LEU A 299 23.60 0.73 6.91
N GLN A 300 22.52 0.39 7.64
CA GLN A 300 22.53 0.54 9.10
C GLN A 300 23.14 -0.66 9.81
N HIS A 301 22.76 -1.90 9.43
CA HIS A 301 23.26 -3.09 10.09
C HIS A 301 24.61 -3.54 9.52
N GLY A 302 24.81 -3.43 8.21
CA GLY A 302 26.06 -3.81 7.55
C GLY A 302 27.19 -2.83 7.82
N HIS A 303 26.90 -1.53 7.75
CA HIS A 303 27.94 -0.49 7.77
C HIS A 303 27.81 0.53 8.90
N GLY A 304 26.87 0.32 9.83
CA GLY A 304 26.74 1.17 11.02
C GLY A 304 26.29 2.61 10.74
N TRP A 305 25.70 2.87 9.56
CA TRP A 305 25.20 4.21 9.26
C TRP A 305 24.09 4.61 10.24
N THR A 306 24.04 5.90 10.56
CA THR A 306 22.91 6.42 11.34
C THR A 306 21.60 6.27 10.57
N PRO A 307 20.46 6.12 11.25
CA PRO A 307 19.16 6.06 10.58
C PRO A 307 18.90 7.25 9.66
N LEU A 308 19.36 8.45 10.05
CA LEU A 308 19.25 9.64 9.21
C LEU A 308 20.08 9.54 7.93
N ALA A 309 21.36 9.13 8.04
CA ALA A 309 22.22 8.96 6.87
C ALA A 309 21.67 7.89 5.91
N ALA A 310 21.21 6.76 6.43
CA ALA A 310 20.57 5.73 5.62
C ALA A 310 19.26 6.21 4.97
N GLY A 311 18.46 6.98 5.70
CA GLY A 311 17.24 7.59 5.19
C GLY A 311 17.50 8.61 4.07
N THR A 312 18.52 9.45 4.21
CA THR A 312 18.89 10.43 3.17
C THR A 312 19.44 9.76 1.91
N ALA A 313 20.11 8.61 2.02
CA ALA A 313 20.55 7.83 0.87
C ALA A 313 19.37 7.34 -0.01
N THR A 314 18.16 7.22 0.54
CA THR A 314 16.96 6.83 -0.23
C THR A 314 16.26 8.03 -0.91
N LEU A 315 16.72 9.27 -0.72
CA LEU A 315 16.12 10.46 -1.35
C LEU A 315 15.99 10.37 -2.89
N PRO A 316 16.96 9.82 -3.65
CA PRO A 316 16.80 9.66 -5.10
C PRO A 316 15.60 8.80 -5.49
N LEU A 317 15.31 7.72 -4.73
CA LEU A 317 14.12 6.90 -4.93
C LEU A 317 12.83 7.73 -4.74
N ALA A 318 12.83 8.54 -3.71
CA ALA A 318 11.76 9.46 -3.40
C ALA A 318 11.54 10.51 -4.51
N LEU A 319 12.61 11.15 -4.95
CA LEU A 319 12.57 12.15 -6.03
C LEU A 319 12.06 11.56 -7.33
N GLY A 320 12.57 10.38 -7.72
CA GLY A 320 12.08 9.66 -8.90
C GLY A 320 10.58 9.38 -8.82
N THR A 321 10.08 8.95 -7.66
CA THR A 321 8.65 8.69 -7.44
C THR A 321 7.82 9.97 -7.52
N ILE A 322 8.20 11.04 -6.84
CA ILE A 322 7.45 12.31 -6.78
C ILE A 322 7.34 12.94 -8.18
N VAL A 323 8.43 12.94 -8.94
CA VAL A 323 8.47 13.52 -10.29
C VAL A 323 7.70 12.66 -11.29
N CYS A 324 7.88 11.34 -11.24
CA CYS A 324 7.33 10.45 -12.26
C CYS A 324 5.87 10.05 -12.02
N ALA A 325 5.34 10.11 -10.79
CA ALA A 325 3.95 9.75 -10.53
C ALA A 325 2.93 10.68 -11.24
N PRO A 326 3.01 12.02 -11.17
CA PRO A 326 2.13 12.90 -11.93
C PRO A 326 2.36 12.82 -13.44
N LEU A 327 3.62 12.61 -13.88
CA LEU A 327 3.96 12.42 -15.29
C LEU A 327 3.34 11.12 -15.83
N SER A 328 3.36 10.06 -15.05
CA SER A 328 2.71 8.78 -15.36
C SER A 328 1.20 8.95 -15.57
N GLY A 329 0.53 9.71 -14.70
CA GLY A 329 -0.90 10.01 -14.84
C GLY A 329 -1.22 10.74 -16.15
N ARG A 330 -0.43 11.77 -16.49
CA ARG A 330 -0.56 12.51 -17.77
C ARG A 330 -0.30 11.63 -18.98
N LEU A 331 0.73 10.81 -18.91
CA LEU A 331 1.10 9.88 -19.99
C LEU A 331 0.02 8.81 -20.19
N ALA A 332 -0.51 8.26 -19.09
CA ALA A 332 -1.60 7.30 -19.12
C ALA A 332 -2.89 7.91 -19.69
N GLY A 333 -3.21 9.16 -19.34
CA GLY A 333 -4.36 9.88 -19.87
C GLY A 333 -4.27 10.17 -21.37
N ARG A 334 -3.06 10.47 -21.91
CA ARG A 334 -2.85 10.81 -23.33
C ARG A 334 -2.61 9.61 -24.22
N TYR A 335 -1.88 8.61 -23.74
CA TYR A 335 -1.37 7.49 -24.54
C TYR A 335 -1.79 6.10 -24.03
N GLY A 336 -2.66 6.06 -23.00
CA GLY A 336 -3.04 4.82 -22.36
C GLY A 336 -2.02 4.28 -21.36
N ALA A 337 -2.43 3.26 -20.59
CA ALA A 337 -1.63 2.71 -19.50
C ALA A 337 -0.35 1.97 -19.94
N ARG A 338 -0.29 1.51 -21.19
CA ARG A 338 0.82 0.68 -21.70
C ARG A 338 2.18 1.37 -21.63
N ARG A 339 2.30 2.61 -22.13
CA ARG A 339 3.59 3.32 -22.21
C ARG A 339 4.22 3.55 -20.84
N PRO A 340 3.51 4.10 -19.85
CA PRO A 340 4.10 4.27 -18.53
C PRO A 340 4.42 2.93 -17.83
N LEU A 341 3.66 1.85 -18.07
CA LEU A 341 4.00 0.53 -17.55
C LEU A 341 5.29 -0.06 -18.15
N LEU A 342 5.54 0.16 -19.45
CA LEU A 342 6.80 -0.24 -20.07
C LEU A 342 8.00 0.51 -19.47
N LEU A 343 7.85 1.83 -19.25
CA LEU A 343 8.88 2.63 -18.57
C LEU A 343 9.08 2.13 -17.13
N ALA A 344 8.01 1.91 -16.40
CA ALA A 344 8.08 1.37 -15.03
C ALA A 344 8.86 0.05 -14.99
N GLY A 345 8.53 -0.88 -15.90
CA GLY A 345 9.21 -2.16 -16.00
C GLY A 345 10.69 -2.02 -16.31
N ALA A 346 11.04 -1.19 -17.31
CA ALA A 346 12.44 -0.97 -17.69
C ALA A 346 13.26 -0.38 -16.52
N PHE A 347 12.77 0.67 -15.88
CA PHE A 347 13.49 1.33 -14.79
C PHE A 347 13.62 0.45 -13.55
N LEU A 348 12.58 -0.30 -13.16
CA LEU A 348 12.66 -1.25 -12.04
C LEU A 348 13.64 -2.40 -12.35
N THR A 349 13.61 -2.92 -13.58
CA THR A 349 14.53 -4.01 -13.98
C THR A 349 15.97 -3.53 -13.93
N VAL A 350 16.28 -2.41 -14.57
CA VAL A 350 17.65 -1.88 -14.60
C VAL A 350 18.12 -1.49 -13.19
N GLY A 351 17.25 -0.83 -12.42
CA GLY A 351 17.54 -0.44 -11.04
C GLY A 351 17.82 -1.66 -10.14
N GLY A 352 17.02 -2.73 -10.25
CA GLY A 352 17.26 -3.97 -9.52
C GLY A 352 18.56 -4.66 -9.94
N LEU A 353 18.80 -4.80 -11.24
CA LEU A 353 20.02 -5.43 -11.75
C LEU A 353 21.29 -4.68 -11.37
N SER A 354 21.26 -3.34 -11.28
CA SER A 354 22.43 -2.53 -10.90
C SER A 354 22.87 -2.74 -9.45
N LEU A 355 22.01 -3.34 -8.61
CA LEU A 355 22.29 -3.66 -7.21
C LEU A 355 22.58 -5.15 -6.96
N VAL A 356 22.51 -6.01 -7.97
CA VAL A 356 22.83 -7.46 -7.82
C VAL A 356 24.28 -7.66 -7.36
N ASP A 357 25.20 -6.89 -7.93
CA ASP A 357 26.62 -6.91 -7.55
C ASP A 357 26.94 -5.73 -6.60
N LEU A 358 26.16 -5.62 -5.53
CA LEU A 358 26.38 -4.64 -4.48
C LEU A 358 27.74 -4.87 -3.85
N ARG A 359 28.56 -3.82 -3.78
CA ARG A 359 29.91 -3.89 -3.19
C ARG A 359 29.82 -4.13 -1.68
N PRO A 360 30.83 -4.82 -1.10
CA PRO A 360 30.90 -4.95 0.36
C PRO A 360 30.91 -3.60 1.06
N ASP A 361 31.64 -2.60 0.52
CA ASP A 361 31.66 -1.21 1.01
C ASP A 361 30.65 -0.34 0.28
N PRO A 362 29.92 0.55 1.00
CA PRO A 362 28.89 1.40 0.41
C PRO A 362 29.48 2.37 -0.60
N ASP A 363 29.18 2.15 -1.88
CA ASP A 363 29.52 3.07 -2.94
C ASP A 363 28.27 3.87 -3.36
N LEU A 364 28.22 5.14 -2.96
CA LEU A 364 27.12 6.04 -3.28
C LEU A 364 26.96 6.26 -4.79
N ARG A 365 28.03 6.08 -5.58
CA ARG A 365 27.97 6.16 -7.05
C ARG A 365 27.18 5.00 -7.65
N GLN A 366 27.13 3.86 -6.96
CA GLN A 366 26.28 2.73 -7.35
C GLN A 366 24.87 2.87 -6.77
N LEU A 367 24.75 3.21 -5.48
CA LEU A 367 23.49 3.23 -4.76
C LEU A 367 22.53 4.33 -5.24
N LEU A 368 23.00 5.58 -5.34
CA LEU A 368 22.10 6.71 -5.64
C LEU A 368 21.44 6.61 -7.03
N PRO A 369 22.17 6.29 -8.14
CA PRO A 369 21.52 6.08 -9.42
C PRO A 369 20.56 4.91 -9.42
N ALA A 370 20.90 3.80 -8.77
CA ALA A 370 20.03 2.63 -8.66
C ALA A 370 18.71 2.96 -7.95
N TYR A 371 18.77 3.68 -6.82
CA TYR A 371 17.59 4.11 -6.10
C TYR A 371 16.75 5.11 -6.93
N LEU A 372 17.39 6.00 -7.68
CA LEU A 372 16.68 6.88 -8.60
C LEU A 372 15.91 6.08 -9.66
N LEU A 373 16.55 5.09 -10.28
CA LEU A 373 15.91 4.22 -11.28
C LEU A 373 14.72 3.46 -10.69
N ILE A 374 14.87 2.86 -9.51
CA ILE A 374 13.78 2.17 -8.80
C ILE A 374 12.64 3.15 -8.50
N GLY A 375 12.95 4.36 -8.03
CA GLY A 375 11.97 5.41 -7.76
C GLY A 375 11.21 5.88 -9.01
N ILE A 376 11.90 6.07 -10.12
CA ILE A 376 11.28 6.37 -11.43
C ILE A 376 10.33 5.24 -11.83
N GLY A 377 10.78 3.99 -11.74
CA GLY A 377 9.98 2.81 -12.06
C GLY A 377 8.72 2.73 -11.20
N PHE A 378 8.84 2.90 -9.88
CA PHE A 378 7.71 2.93 -8.96
C PHE A 378 6.74 4.08 -9.25
N GLY A 379 7.25 5.28 -9.54
CA GLY A 379 6.44 6.45 -9.90
C GLY A 379 5.63 6.23 -11.18
N PHE A 380 6.21 5.58 -12.19
CA PHE A 380 5.49 5.25 -13.42
C PHE A 380 4.47 4.12 -13.28
N ALA A 381 4.54 3.26 -12.24
CA ALA A 381 3.72 2.06 -12.14
C ALA A 381 2.30 2.31 -11.58
N ASN A 382 2.17 3.10 -10.51
CA ASN A 382 0.96 3.15 -9.68
C ASN A 382 -0.32 3.60 -10.41
N ALA A 383 -0.28 4.73 -11.09
CA ALA A 383 -1.45 5.28 -11.77
C ALA A 383 -1.96 4.37 -12.91
N PRO A 384 -1.09 3.88 -13.83
CA PRO A 384 -1.55 3.00 -14.90
C PRO A 384 -2.03 1.63 -14.42
N ILE A 385 -1.47 1.06 -13.35
CA ILE A 385 -1.98 -0.19 -12.74
C ILE A 385 -3.43 0.02 -12.26
N THR A 386 -3.68 1.10 -11.51
CA THR A 386 -5.04 1.41 -11.04
C THR A 386 -5.99 1.65 -12.19
N ASN A 387 -5.58 2.42 -13.21
CA ASN A 387 -6.39 2.66 -14.39
C ASN A 387 -6.70 1.38 -15.16
N THR A 388 -5.74 0.46 -15.29
CA THR A 388 -5.94 -0.84 -15.95
C THR A 388 -6.93 -1.70 -15.17
N ALA A 389 -6.83 -1.71 -13.83
CA ALA A 389 -7.74 -2.47 -12.98
C ALA A 389 -9.21 -2.01 -13.08
N VAL A 390 -9.44 -0.71 -13.22
CA VAL A 390 -10.82 -0.16 -13.32
C VAL A 390 -11.31 -0.02 -14.77
N SER A 391 -10.45 -0.24 -15.76
CA SER A 391 -10.77 -0.06 -17.17
C SER A 391 -11.88 -1.00 -17.63
N GLY A 392 -12.87 -0.46 -18.35
CA GLY A 392 -14.00 -1.22 -18.87
C GLY A 392 -14.98 -1.74 -17.80
N LEU A 393 -14.90 -1.23 -16.56
CA LEU A 393 -15.84 -1.55 -15.50
C LEU A 393 -16.90 -0.43 -15.35
N PRO A 394 -18.16 -0.80 -15.05
CA PRO A 394 -19.16 0.18 -14.65
C PRO A 394 -18.71 0.97 -13.42
N PRO A 395 -19.12 2.25 -13.25
CA PRO A 395 -18.74 3.07 -12.10
C PRO A 395 -19.03 2.44 -10.74
N ALA A 396 -20.10 1.65 -10.64
CA ALA A 396 -20.47 0.91 -9.42
C ALA A 396 -19.44 -0.18 -9.04
N ARG A 397 -18.69 -0.73 -10.00
CA ARG A 397 -17.67 -1.77 -9.78
C ARG A 397 -16.26 -1.20 -9.68
N ALA A 398 -16.02 0.00 -10.17
CA ALA A 398 -14.70 0.65 -10.13
C ALA A 398 -14.17 0.82 -8.70
N GLY A 399 -15.05 1.11 -7.74
CA GLY A 399 -14.69 1.20 -6.32
C GLY A 399 -14.17 -0.12 -5.74
N VAL A 400 -14.84 -1.24 -6.09
CA VAL A 400 -14.40 -2.59 -5.66
C VAL A 400 -13.07 -2.95 -6.27
N ALA A 401 -12.90 -2.72 -7.57
CA ALA A 401 -11.64 -2.97 -8.27
C ALA A 401 -10.49 -2.15 -7.67
N GLY A 402 -10.74 -0.88 -7.32
CA GLY A 402 -9.78 -0.03 -6.61
C GLY A 402 -9.42 -0.56 -5.22
N ALA A 403 -10.41 -1.03 -4.45
CA ALA A 403 -10.18 -1.62 -3.13
C ALA A 403 -9.35 -2.92 -3.23
N ILE A 404 -9.68 -3.82 -4.17
CA ILE A 404 -8.91 -5.05 -4.42
C ILE A 404 -7.46 -4.70 -4.80
N THR A 405 -7.26 -3.72 -5.68
CA THR A 405 -5.91 -3.27 -6.06
C THR A 405 -5.14 -2.68 -4.87
N SER A 406 -5.81 -1.97 -3.97
CA SER A 406 -5.21 -1.44 -2.75
C SER A 406 -4.85 -2.56 -1.77
N THR A 407 -5.71 -3.56 -1.60
CA THR A 407 -5.39 -4.77 -0.82
C THR A 407 -4.19 -5.52 -1.41
N ALA A 408 -4.12 -5.66 -2.75
CA ALA A 408 -2.99 -6.28 -3.44
C ALA A 408 -1.66 -5.56 -3.18
N ARG A 409 -1.65 -4.22 -3.10
CA ARG A 409 -0.47 -3.44 -2.71
C ARG A 409 0.01 -3.79 -1.31
N GLN A 410 -0.89 -3.89 -0.35
CA GLN A 410 -0.54 -4.22 1.03
C GLN A 410 -0.02 -5.66 1.16
N ILE A 411 -0.65 -6.62 0.46
CA ILE A 411 -0.16 -7.99 0.37
C ILE A 411 1.25 -8.02 -0.23
N GLY A 412 1.49 -7.25 -1.31
CA GLY A 412 2.82 -7.11 -1.90
C GLY A 412 3.84 -6.54 -0.92
N SER A 413 3.45 -5.54 -0.11
CA SER A 413 4.30 -4.97 0.92
C SER A 413 4.67 -6.00 1.99
N ALA A 414 3.70 -6.75 2.51
CA ALA A 414 3.93 -7.80 3.50
C ALA A 414 4.85 -8.91 2.96
N ILE A 415 4.60 -9.40 1.74
CA ILE A 415 5.47 -10.38 1.07
C ILE A 415 6.89 -9.82 0.93
N GLY A 416 7.03 -8.55 0.53
CA GLY A 416 8.34 -7.90 0.36
C GLY A 416 9.13 -7.82 1.66
N ILE A 417 8.48 -7.51 2.79
CA ILE A 417 9.09 -7.49 4.12
C ILE A 417 9.58 -8.90 4.49
N ALA A 418 8.69 -9.89 4.41
CA ALA A 418 8.99 -11.25 4.78
C ALA A 418 10.13 -11.85 3.94
N VAL A 419 10.14 -11.59 2.61
CA VAL A 419 11.22 -12.06 1.73
C VAL A 419 12.53 -11.35 2.04
N ALA A 420 12.54 -10.02 2.15
CA ALA A 420 13.76 -9.26 2.40
C ALA A 420 14.37 -9.58 3.76
N GLY A 421 13.53 -9.70 4.80
CA GLY A 421 13.97 -10.05 6.14
C GLY A 421 14.52 -11.48 6.20
N GLY A 422 13.80 -12.46 5.59
CA GLY A 422 14.23 -13.84 5.54
C GLY A 422 15.56 -14.07 4.83
N LEU A 423 15.88 -13.28 3.78
CA LEU A 423 17.16 -13.35 3.06
C LEU A 423 18.36 -12.96 3.93
N VAL A 424 18.17 -12.10 4.91
CA VAL A 424 19.28 -11.52 5.70
C VAL A 424 19.23 -11.88 7.19
N ALA A 425 18.23 -12.64 7.63
CA ALA A 425 17.94 -12.88 9.05
C ALA A 425 19.11 -13.56 9.83
N GLU A 426 19.86 -14.44 9.19
CA GLU A 426 20.95 -15.21 9.80
C GLU A 426 22.34 -14.78 9.31
N VAL A 427 22.39 -13.68 8.56
CA VAL A 427 23.63 -13.21 7.93
C VAL A 427 24.25 -12.10 8.74
N GLY A 428 25.53 -12.25 9.07
CA GLY A 428 26.32 -11.20 9.72
C GLY A 428 26.56 -9.99 8.79
N PRO A 429 27.01 -8.86 9.35
CA PRO A 429 27.17 -7.59 8.62
C PRO A 429 27.95 -7.72 7.30
N ALA A 430 29.07 -8.44 7.31
CA ALA A 430 29.92 -8.63 6.13
C ALA A 430 29.28 -9.44 4.99
N GLY A 431 28.27 -10.25 5.27
CA GLY A 431 27.59 -11.09 4.30
C GLY A 431 26.37 -10.43 3.61
N LEU A 432 25.90 -9.29 4.11
CA LEU A 432 24.64 -8.66 3.68
C LEU A 432 24.61 -8.30 2.19
N ALA A 433 25.72 -7.83 1.63
CA ALA A 433 25.79 -7.52 0.21
C ALA A 433 25.51 -8.76 -0.66
N ARG A 434 26.11 -9.92 -0.31
CA ARG A 434 25.88 -11.19 -1.03
C ARG A 434 24.48 -11.74 -0.77
N ALA A 435 24.02 -11.73 0.47
CA ALA A 435 22.70 -12.25 0.86
C ALA A 435 21.54 -11.43 0.25
N SER A 436 21.75 -10.16 -0.06
CA SER A 436 20.73 -9.32 -0.70
C SER A 436 20.55 -9.58 -2.22
N ARG A 437 21.49 -10.29 -2.88
CA ARG A 437 21.43 -10.56 -4.33
C ARG A 437 20.10 -11.15 -4.81
N PRO A 438 19.55 -12.21 -4.18
CA PRO A 438 18.24 -12.73 -4.61
C PRO A 438 17.12 -11.71 -4.52
N GLY A 439 17.18 -10.80 -3.53
CA GLY A 439 16.22 -9.71 -3.40
C GLY A 439 16.30 -8.71 -4.55
N TRP A 440 17.48 -8.36 -5.01
CA TRP A 440 17.66 -7.48 -6.16
C TRP A 440 17.25 -8.14 -7.48
N PHE A 441 17.50 -9.44 -7.64
CA PHE A 441 16.94 -10.21 -8.76
C PHE A 441 15.41 -10.24 -8.71
N LEU A 442 14.80 -10.35 -7.52
CA LEU A 442 13.35 -10.27 -7.37
C LEU A 442 12.81 -8.90 -7.78
N VAL A 443 13.48 -7.80 -7.39
CA VAL A 443 13.12 -6.44 -7.84
C VAL A 443 13.15 -6.35 -9.37
N ALA A 444 14.20 -6.87 -10.00
CA ALA A 444 14.32 -6.90 -11.45
C ALA A 444 13.23 -7.77 -12.11
N ALA A 445 12.92 -8.93 -11.55
CA ALA A 445 11.86 -9.81 -12.03
C ALA A 445 10.47 -9.16 -11.92
N CYS A 446 10.21 -8.43 -10.83
CA CYS A 446 9.00 -7.61 -10.69
C CYS A 446 8.92 -6.55 -11.79
N GLY A 447 10.04 -5.91 -12.13
CA GLY A 447 10.13 -4.99 -13.27
C GLY A 447 9.81 -5.67 -14.59
N LEU A 448 10.39 -6.83 -14.88
CA LEU A 448 10.10 -7.62 -16.07
C LEU A 448 8.62 -8.01 -16.15
N PHE A 449 8.01 -8.38 -15.03
CA PHE A 449 6.58 -8.72 -15.00
C PHE A 449 5.68 -7.55 -15.42
N LEU A 450 6.08 -6.30 -15.23
CA LEU A 450 5.31 -5.15 -15.69
C LEU A 450 5.20 -5.07 -17.22
N PHE A 451 6.09 -5.70 -18.00
CA PHE A 451 5.92 -5.80 -19.46
C PHE A 451 4.70 -6.70 -19.79
N VAL A 452 4.47 -7.75 -19.01
CA VAL A 452 3.26 -8.59 -19.14
C VAL A 452 2.01 -7.78 -18.83
N VAL A 453 2.03 -7.00 -17.72
CA VAL A 453 0.94 -6.09 -17.34
C VAL A 453 0.68 -5.05 -18.43
N ALA A 454 1.74 -4.48 -19.01
CA ALA A 454 1.66 -3.51 -20.09
C ALA A 454 1.05 -4.11 -21.39
N HIS A 455 1.33 -5.39 -21.67
CA HIS A 455 0.73 -6.11 -22.80
C HIS A 455 -0.78 -6.32 -22.58
N ALA A 456 -1.18 -6.79 -21.40
CA ALA A 456 -2.58 -6.98 -21.06
C ALA A 456 -3.39 -5.66 -21.04
N ALA A 457 -2.76 -4.56 -20.61
CA ALA A 457 -3.35 -3.22 -20.64
C ALA A 457 -3.69 -2.74 -22.06
N ARG A 458 -2.98 -3.21 -23.10
CA ARG A 458 -3.29 -2.91 -24.49
C ARG A 458 -4.62 -3.52 -24.94
N GLN A 459 -4.93 -4.72 -24.46
CA GLN A 459 -6.16 -5.43 -24.83
C GLN A 459 -7.40 -4.85 -24.18
N ALA A 460 -7.24 -4.11 -23.06
CA ALA A 460 -8.33 -3.46 -22.33
C ALA A 460 -8.71 -2.07 -22.88
N ALA A 461 -7.89 -1.47 -23.74
CA ALA A 461 -8.20 -0.19 -24.37
C ALA A 461 -9.40 -0.36 -25.31
N PRO A 462 -10.46 0.50 -25.22
CA PRO A 462 -11.55 0.45 -26.21
C PRO A 462 -10.94 0.61 -27.59
N SER A 463 -11.22 -0.31 -28.50
CA SER A 463 -10.91 -0.17 -29.91
C SER A 463 -11.40 1.19 -30.37
N GLY A 464 -10.49 2.01 -30.95
CA GLY A 464 -10.62 3.44 -31.17
C GLY A 464 -11.87 3.94 -31.90
N PRO A 465 -11.92 5.21 -32.33
CA PRO A 465 -13.14 5.95 -32.75
C PRO A 465 -14.01 5.27 -33.83
N ALA A 466 -13.56 4.19 -34.43
CA ALA A 466 -14.33 3.40 -35.38
C ALA A 466 -15.52 2.64 -34.73
N SER A 467 -15.41 2.20 -33.48
CA SER A 467 -16.51 1.50 -32.78
C SER A 467 -17.60 2.44 -32.26
N ALA A 468 -17.25 3.69 -31.96
CA ALA A 468 -18.18 4.73 -31.58
C ALA A 468 -19.06 5.20 -32.76
N ARG A 469 -18.55 5.13 -34.00
CA ARG A 469 -19.33 5.40 -35.22
C ARG A 469 -20.30 4.26 -35.55
N ALA A 470 -19.88 3.00 -35.37
CA ALA A 470 -20.76 1.84 -35.62
C ALA A 470 -21.90 1.70 -34.60
N ALA A 471 -21.74 2.20 -33.38
CA ALA A 471 -22.82 2.25 -32.38
C ALA A 471 -23.85 3.37 -32.64
N ARG A 472 -23.46 4.45 -33.31
CA ARG A 472 -24.37 5.55 -33.70
C ARG A 472 -25.14 5.32 -35.01
N SER A 473 -24.72 4.35 -35.83
CA SER A 473 -25.40 3.98 -37.06
C SER A 473 -26.46 2.89 -36.89
N ARG A 474 -26.68 2.41 -35.64
CA ARG A 474 -27.70 1.40 -35.31
C ARG A 474 -28.80 1.91 -34.38
N VAL A 475 -28.89 3.20 -34.17
CA VAL A 475 -30.04 3.95 -33.61
C VAL A 475 -30.56 4.87 -34.71
#